data_33b6c27acae7c6c58616b83e599d0c71
#
_entry.id   33b6c27acae7c6c58616b83e599d0c71
#
_cell.length_a   1.000
_cell.length_b   1.000
_cell.length_c   1.000
_cell.angle_alpha   90.00
_cell.angle_beta   90.00
_cell.angle_gamma   90.00
#
_symmetry.space_group_name_H-M   'P 1'
#
loop_
_entity.id
_entity.type
_entity.pdbx_description
1 polymer ?
#
loop_
_entity_poly.entity_id
_entity_poly.type
_entity_poly.pdbx_seq_one_letter_code
_entity_poly.pdbx_strand_id
1 'polypeptide(L)'
;YLALVTGAGLILQTNLSEAVSPYLVGGFILLLALLLEPIRTRLQGMVDTMFFRGERAYAEQLQGFSHQLATAMDLSSIGSILRQQLTSTLSPSRIHVYTYDTLNDFFSALPGDDRRPTSDIRFTATSPLVRYFESERLPLYLDNTVTLPPSLQAEQSRLALLGARLFIALPGKQRVNGWLALGQRLSGQPYTPRDLQFLENICDQASIAIERLQTVAHLERQIQEMNA
;
A
#
# COMPACT_ATOMS: atom_id res chain seq x y z
N TYR A 1 -7.40 3.16 33.50
CA TYR A 1 -6.85 2.64 34.74
C TYR A 1 -7.21 3.56 35.93
N LEU A 2 -6.85 4.85 35.84
CA LEU A 2 -7.15 5.83 36.90
C LEU A 2 -8.66 5.99 37.16
N ALA A 3 -9.50 6.03 36.12
CA ALA A 3 -10.94 6.14 36.24
C ALA A 3 -11.61 4.90 36.87
N LEU A 4 -11.07 3.71 36.65
CA LEU A 4 -11.55 2.46 37.25
C LEU A 4 -11.17 2.35 38.74
N VAL A 5 -9.97 2.77 39.08
CA VAL A 5 -9.48 2.80 40.48
C VAL A 5 -10.20 3.86 41.28
N THR A 6 -10.41 5.05 40.73
CA THR A 6 -11.21 6.12 41.38
C THR A 6 -12.69 5.75 41.47
N GLY A 7 -13.27 5.13 40.46
CA GLY A 7 -14.66 4.67 40.47
C GLY A 7 -14.90 3.56 41.51
N ALA A 8 -14.01 2.56 41.60
CA ALA A 8 -14.08 1.52 42.62
C ALA A 8 -13.89 2.09 44.03
N GLY A 9 -13.01 3.07 44.20
CA GLY A 9 -12.82 3.77 45.47
C GLY A 9 -14.07 4.54 45.92
N LEU A 10 -14.77 5.18 44.98
CA LEU A 10 -16.00 5.93 45.29
C LEU A 10 -17.17 5.00 45.66
N ILE A 11 -17.30 3.85 45.02
CA ILE A 11 -18.34 2.86 45.32
C ILE A 11 -18.09 2.19 46.70
N LEU A 12 -16.86 1.91 47.03
CA LEU A 12 -16.51 1.40 48.36
C LEU A 12 -16.74 2.45 49.48
N GLN A 13 -16.50 3.73 49.18
CA GLN A 13 -16.65 4.81 50.14
C GLN A 13 -18.12 5.13 50.50
N THR A 14 -19.06 4.89 49.58
CA THR A 14 -20.49 5.17 49.81
C THR A 14 -21.25 4.08 50.57
N ASN A 15 -20.74 2.83 50.62
CA ASN A 15 -21.45 1.68 51.22
C ASN A 15 -20.81 1.10 52.49
N LEU A 16 -19.70 1.61 52.98
CA LEU A 16 -18.93 1.01 54.06
C LEU A 16 -18.48 2.05 55.12
N SER A 17 -19.42 2.87 55.57
CA SER A 17 -19.18 3.69 56.75
C SER A 17 -19.35 2.84 58.00
N GLU A 18 -18.31 2.52 58.68
CA GLU A 18 -18.07 2.23 60.13
C GLU A 18 -17.28 0.99 60.49
N ALA A 19 -17.02 -0.02 59.58
CA ALA A 19 -16.36 -1.24 60.06
C ALA A 19 -15.25 -1.81 59.19
N VAL A 20 -14.78 -1.14 58.12
CA VAL A 20 -13.74 -1.71 57.26
C VAL A 20 -12.36 -1.19 57.66
N SER A 21 -11.58 -2.08 58.23
CA SER A 21 -10.16 -1.82 58.56
C SER A 21 -9.40 -1.40 57.29
N PRO A 22 -8.53 -0.36 57.33
CA PRO A 22 -7.71 0.09 56.22
C PRO A 22 -6.88 -1.03 55.56
N TYR A 23 -6.59 -2.06 56.31
CA TYR A 23 -5.87 -3.25 55.85
C TYR A 23 -6.71 -4.13 54.86
N LEU A 24 -8.04 -4.18 55.03
CA LEU A 24 -8.93 -4.90 54.10
C LEU A 24 -9.06 -4.18 52.80
N VAL A 25 -9.10 -2.86 52.78
CA VAL A 25 -9.13 -2.05 51.55
C VAL A 25 -7.81 -2.20 50.79
N GLY A 26 -6.68 -2.12 51.50
CA GLY A 26 -5.34 -2.31 50.95
C GLY A 26 -5.16 -3.73 50.34
N GLY A 27 -5.63 -4.74 51.08
CA GLY A 27 -5.61 -6.14 50.60
C GLY A 27 -6.47 -6.37 49.36
N PHE A 28 -7.65 -5.74 49.29
CA PHE A 28 -8.53 -5.83 48.10
C PHE A 28 -7.93 -5.15 46.88
N ILE A 29 -7.31 -3.97 47.05
CA ILE A 29 -6.62 -3.26 45.97
C ILE A 29 -5.44 -4.09 45.46
N LEU A 30 -4.66 -4.67 46.37
CA LEU A 30 -3.54 -5.55 46.01
C LEU A 30 -4.01 -6.80 45.26
N LEU A 31 -5.08 -7.45 45.72
CA LEU A 31 -5.70 -8.60 45.06
C LEU A 31 -6.19 -8.22 43.67
N LEU A 32 -6.83 -7.08 43.52
CA LEU A 32 -7.33 -6.59 42.23
C LEU A 32 -6.18 -6.27 41.26
N ALA A 33 -5.10 -5.67 41.77
CA ALA A 33 -3.90 -5.45 40.96
C ALA A 33 -3.26 -6.74 40.49
N LEU A 34 -3.18 -7.76 41.34
CA LEU A 34 -2.61 -9.07 41.05
C LEU A 34 -3.47 -9.87 40.05
N LEU A 35 -4.80 -9.70 40.10
CA LEU A 35 -5.73 -10.30 39.15
C LEU A 35 -5.73 -9.61 37.78
N LEU A 36 -5.50 -8.28 37.74
CA LEU A 36 -5.45 -7.50 36.50
C LEU A 36 -4.14 -7.71 35.71
N GLU A 37 -3.04 -8.05 36.37
CA GLU A 37 -1.74 -8.28 35.74
C GLU A 37 -1.76 -9.39 34.67
N PRO A 38 -2.28 -10.61 34.96
CA PRO A 38 -2.35 -11.67 33.97
C PRO A 38 -3.35 -11.39 32.85
N ILE A 39 -4.39 -10.61 33.12
CA ILE A 39 -5.35 -10.20 32.08
C ILE A 39 -4.69 -9.21 31.11
N ARG A 40 -3.93 -8.25 31.64
CA ARG A 40 -3.17 -7.29 30.84
C ARG A 40 -2.14 -7.96 29.95
N THR A 41 -1.37 -8.91 30.48
CA THR A 41 -0.35 -9.64 29.71
C THR A 41 -0.96 -10.54 28.67
N ARG A 42 -2.11 -11.17 28.93
CA ARG A 42 -2.82 -11.96 27.93
C ARG A 42 -3.44 -11.10 26.82
N LEU A 43 -4.02 -9.95 27.17
CA LEU A 43 -4.55 -9.00 26.19
C LEU A 43 -3.44 -8.40 25.33
N GLN A 44 -2.31 -8.03 25.92
CA GLN A 44 -1.13 -7.56 25.17
C GLN A 44 -0.62 -8.67 24.22
N GLY A 45 -0.47 -9.89 24.69
CA GLY A 45 -0.05 -11.02 23.86
C GLY A 45 -1.04 -11.37 22.74
N MET A 46 -2.36 -11.18 22.94
CA MET A 46 -3.36 -11.33 21.89
C MET A 46 -3.25 -10.23 20.82
N VAL A 47 -3.10 -9.00 21.26
CA VAL A 47 -2.90 -7.85 20.36
C VAL A 47 -1.60 -8.01 19.59
N ASP A 48 -0.50 -8.32 20.27
CA ASP A 48 0.80 -8.55 19.63
C ASP A 48 0.75 -9.70 18.62
N THR A 49 0.12 -10.84 18.96
CA THR A 49 0.01 -11.96 18.03
C THR A 49 -0.88 -11.66 16.82
N MET A 50 -1.93 -10.87 16.96
CA MET A 50 -2.75 -10.42 15.83
C MET A 50 -1.99 -9.45 14.92
N PHE A 51 -1.22 -8.52 15.49
CA PHE A 51 -0.42 -7.56 14.74
C PHE A 51 0.80 -8.20 14.06
N PHE A 52 1.57 -9.03 14.78
CA PHE A 52 2.82 -9.63 14.26
C PHE A 52 2.60 -10.79 13.27
N ARG A 53 1.49 -11.52 13.33
CA ARG A 53 1.18 -12.53 12.30
C ARG A 53 0.96 -11.91 10.93
N GLY A 54 0.38 -10.72 10.89
CA GLY A 54 0.20 -9.99 9.65
C GLY A 54 1.53 -9.50 9.04
N GLU A 55 2.47 -9.02 9.85
CA GLU A 55 3.76 -8.53 9.36
C GLU A 55 4.65 -9.61 8.76
N ARG A 56 4.73 -10.77 9.39
CA ARG A 56 5.53 -11.90 8.86
C ARG A 56 4.98 -12.41 7.53
N ALA A 57 3.66 -12.56 7.41
CA ALA A 57 3.04 -12.96 6.16
C ALA A 57 3.27 -11.94 5.04
N TYR A 58 3.23 -10.64 5.35
CA TYR A 58 3.56 -9.59 4.39
C TYR A 58 5.04 -9.59 4.00
N ALA A 59 5.94 -9.79 4.96
CA ALA A 59 7.39 -9.85 4.68
C ALA A 59 7.75 -11.06 3.79
N GLU A 60 7.18 -12.23 4.06
CA GLU A 60 7.37 -13.44 3.24
C GLU A 60 6.81 -13.25 1.82
N GLN A 61 5.64 -12.64 1.68
CA GLN A 61 5.05 -12.30 0.38
C GLN A 61 5.91 -11.32 -0.41
N LEU A 62 6.44 -10.28 0.25
CA LEU A 62 7.33 -9.31 -0.37
C LEU A 62 8.67 -9.95 -0.80
N GLN A 63 9.21 -10.86 -0.02
CA GLN A 63 10.45 -11.56 -0.39
C GLN A 63 10.25 -12.46 -1.61
N GLY A 64 9.17 -13.23 -1.66
CA GLY A 64 8.80 -14.04 -2.83
C GLY A 64 8.57 -13.18 -4.08
N PHE A 65 7.90 -12.05 -3.92
CA PHE A 65 7.65 -11.08 -4.98
C PHE A 65 8.96 -10.47 -5.52
N SER A 66 9.88 -10.04 -4.63
CA SER A 66 11.19 -9.53 -5.03
C SER A 66 11.98 -10.55 -5.85
N HIS A 67 11.93 -11.81 -5.46
CA HIS A 67 12.64 -12.88 -6.19
C HIS A 67 12.04 -13.08 -7.59
N GLN A 68 10.71 -13.08 -7.73
CA GLN A 68 10.04 -13.17 -9.03
C GLN A 68 10.40 -11.97 -9.92
N LEU A 69 10.40 -10.75 -9.39
CA LEU A 69 10.81 -9.56 -10.14
C LEU A 69 12.28 -9.62 -10.56
N ALA A 70 13.16 -10.16 -9.71
CA ALA A 70 14.57 -10.31 -10.03
C ALA A 70 14.82 -11.24 -11.23
N THR A 71 13.95 -12.21 -11.47
CA THR A 71 14.03 -13.16 -12.58
C THR A 71 13.23 -12.72 -13.83
N ALA A 72 12.48 -11.64 -13.76
CA ALA A 72 11.73 -11.12 -14.90
C ALA A 72 12.64 -10.69 -16.04
N MET A 73 12.35 -11.12 -17.26
CA MET A 73 13.17 -10.87 -18.45
C MET A 73 12.64 -9.71 -19.30
N ASP A 74 11.38 -9.33 -19.14
CA ASP A 74 10.72 -8.26 -19.88
C ASP A 74 9.67 -7.51 -19.05
N LEU A 75 9.21 -6.37 -19.55
CA LEU A 75 8.21 -5.54 -18.91
C LEU A 75 6.86 -6.24 -18.78
N SER A 76 6.50 -7.11 -19.72
CA SER A 76 5.26 -7.88 -19.70
C SER A 76 5.24 -8.87 -18.55
N SER A 77 6.37 -9.52 -18.29
CA SER A 77 6.56 -10.40 -17.12
C SER A 77 6.42 -9.63 -15.81
N ILE A 78 7.03 -8.44 -15.68
CA ILE A 78 6.83 -7.58 -14.51
C ILE A 78 5.34 -7.24 -14.35
N GLY A 79 4.66 -6.85 -15.42
CA GLY A 79 3.24 -6.56 -15.42
C GLY A 79 2.38 -7.73 -14.94
N SER A 80 2.68 -8.96 -15.38
CA SER A 80 1.95 -10.16 -14.96
C SER A 80 2.20 -10.51 -13.48
N ILE A 81 3.45 -10.43 -13.01
CA ILE A 81 3.82 -10.64 -11.60
C ILE A 81 3.08 -9.64 -10.71
N LEU A 82 3.09 -8.35 -11.08
CA LEU A 82 2.35 -7.30 -10.37
C LEU A 82 0.85 -7.62 -10.30
N ARG A 83 0.23 -7.94 -11.43
CA ARG A 83 -1.20 -8.26 -11.47
C ARG A 83 -1.53 -9.47 -10.59
N GLN A 84 -0.75 -10.54 -10.69
CA GLN A 84 -0.95 -11.74 -9.88
C GLN A 84 -0.89 -11.42 -8.39
N GLN A 85 0.14 -10.68 -7.95
CA GLN A 85 0.32 -10.30 -6.56
C GLN A 85 -0.81 -9.40 -6.06
N LEU A 86 -1.21 -8.40 -6.85
CA LEU A 86 -2.28 -7.48 -6.49
C LEU A 86 -3.65 -8.17 -6.46
N THR A 87 -3.91 -9.06 -7.39
CA THR A 87 -5.17 -9.83 -7.43
C THR A 87 -5.30 -10.75 -6.22
N SER A 88 -4.23 -11.47 -5.86
CA SER A 88 -4.25 -12.39 -4.72
C SER A 88 -4.39 -11.68 -3.38
N THR A 89 -3.82 -10.47 -3.23
CA THR A 89 -3.77 -9.77 -1.95
C THR A 89 -4.92 -8.78 -1.75
N LEU A 90 -5.25 -8.00 -2.78
CA LEU A 90 -6.18 -6.88 -2.68
C LEU A 90 -7.47 -7.07 -3.48
N SER A 91 -7.45 -7.96 -4.47
CA SER A 91 -8.57 -8.26 -5.38
C SER A 91 -9.22 -6.99 -5.96
N PRO A 92 -8.46 -6.10 -6.64
CA PRO A 92 -9.03 -4.93 -7.29
C PRO A 92 -9.86 -5.34 -8.51
N SER A 93 -10.90 -4.58 -8.83
CA SER A 93 -11.76 -4.83 -10.00
C SER A 93 -11.07 -4.56 -11.33
N ARG A 94 -10.03 -3.71 -11.33
CA ARG A 94 -9.19 -3.39 -12.50
C ARG A 94 -7.77 -3.12 -12.05
N ILE A 95 -6.81 -3.48 -12.90
CA ILE A 95 -5.38 -3.23 -12.68
C ILE A 95 -4.79 -2.76 -14.01
N HIS A 96 -4.26 -1.54 -14.01
CA HIS A 96 -3.44 -1.04 -15.10
C HIS A 96 -2.06 -0.71 -14.57
N VAL A 97 -1.04 -1.24 -15.23
CA VAL A 97 0.37 -0.94 -14.95
C VAL A 97 0.87 -0.08 -16.08
N TYR A 98 1.13 1.18 -15.82
CA TYR A 98 1.68 2.11 -16.79
C TYR A 98 3.19 2.16 -16.68
N THR A 99 3.88 2.12 -17.81
CA THR A 99 5.32 2.30 -17.88
C THR A 99 5.69 3.28 -19.00
N TYR A 100 6.83 3.93 -18.82
CA TYR A 100 7.36 4.84 -19.82
C TYR A 100 7.93 4.06 -21.02
N ASP A 101 7.48 4.45 -22.21
CA ASP A 101 8.04 4.01 -23.48
C ASP A 101 9.07 5.03 -23.97
N THR A 102 10.33 4.66 -23.89
CA THR A 102 11.47 5.53 -24.28
C THR A 102 11.54 5.80 -25.78
N LEU A 103 10.89 4.98 -26.61
CA LEU A 103 10.91 5.14 -28.08
C LEU A 103 9.88 6.17 -28.53
N ASN A 104 8.73 6.22 -27.86
CA ASN A 104 7.59 7.00 -28.30
C ASN A 104 7.30 8.20 -27.39
N ASP A 105 8.08 8.40 -26.33
CA ASP A 105 7.96 9.52 -25.35
C ASP A 105 6.58 9.63 -24.69
N PHE A 106 5.97 8.47 -24.37
CA PHE A 106 4.73 8.43 -23.62
C PHE A 106 4.66 7.26 -22.63
N PHE A 107 3.75 7.35 -21.69
CA PHE A 107 3.39 6.26 -20.81
C PHE A 107 2.23 5.48 -21.40
N SER A 108 2.36 4.16 -21.44
CA SER A 108 1.34 3.23 -21.92
C SER A 108 1.09 2.12 -20.91
N ALA A 109 -0.13 1.59 -20.93
CA ALA A 109 -0.49 0.45 -20.11
C ALA A 109 0.17 -0.83 -20.62
N LEU A 110 0.78 -1.59 -19.72
CA LEU A 110 1.34 -2.90 -20.05
C LEU A 110 0.24 -3.88 -20.47
N PRO A 111 0.59 -4.87 -21.33
CA PRO A 111 -0.36 -5.88 -21.75
C PRO A 111 -0.95 -6.68 -20.59
N GLY A 112 -2.23 -7.03 -20.70
CA GLY A 112 -2.91 -7.99 -19.85
C GLY A 112 -2.53 -9.44 -20.16
N ASP A 113 -3.25 -10.37 -19.57
CA ASP A 113 -3.03 -11.81 -19.79
C ASP A 113 -3.39 -12.25 -21.22
N ASP A 114 -4.23 -11.48 -21.90
CA ASP A 114 -4.59 -11.62 -23.32
C ASP A 114 -3.57 -11.01 -24.28
N ARG A 115 -2.43 -10.53 -23.77
CA ARG A 115 -1.36 -9.82 -24.49
C ARG A 115 -1.80 -8.50 -25.15
N ARG A 116 -2.99 -7.99 -24.81
CA ARG A 116 -3.46 -6.67 -25.24
C ARG A 116 -3.21 -5.64 -24.16
N PRO A 117 -2.94 -4.37 -24.50
CA PRO A 117 -2.85 -3.31 -23.52
C PRO A 117 -4.11 -3.29 -22.64
N THR A 118 -3.95 -3.19 -21.33
CA THR A 118 -5.10 -3.12 -20.40
C THR A 118 -5.90 -1.83 -20.55
N SER A 119 -5.34 -0.84 -21.24
CA SER A 119 -5.97 0.43 -21.61
C SER A 119 -5.28 1.03 -22.84
N ASP A 120 -6.05 1.65 -23.73
CA ASP A 120 -5.54 2.39 -24.90
C ASP A 120 -5.19 3.85 -24.57
N ILE A 121 -5.47 4.31 -23.35
CA ILE A 121 -5.19 5.65 -22.91
C ILE A 121 -3.68 5.80 -22.67
N ARG A 122 -3.07 6.80 -23.31
CA ARG A 122 -1.65 7.12 -23.21
C ARG A 122 -1.46 8.48 -22.57
N PHE A 123 -0.36 8.66 -21.86
CA PHE A 123 -0.02 9.93 -21.21
C PHE A 123 1.36 10.37 -21.68
N THR A 124 1.48 11.63 -22.08
CA THR A 124 2.79 12.20 -22.44
C THR A 124 3.66 12.40 -21.20
N ALA A 125 4.97 12.43 -21.38
CA ALA A 125 5.91 12.71 -20.29
C ALA A 125 5.65 14.05 -19.58
N THR A 126 5.00 15.00 -20.25
CA THR A 126 4.67 16.32 -19.72
C THR A 126 3.24 16.41 -19.16
N SER A 127 2.50 15.30 -19.11
CA SER A 127 1.11 15.33 -18.65
C SER A 127 1.00 15.77 -17.17
N PRO A 128 -0.10 16.41 -16.79
CA PRO A 128 -0.36 16.80 -15.41
C PRO A 128 -0.22 15.68 -14.39
N LEU A 129 -0.66 14.46 -14.75
CA LEU A 129 -0.54 13.28 -13.87
C LEU A 129 0.92 12.91 -13.60
N VAL A 130 1.77 12.92 -14.63
CA VAL A 130 3.20 12.64 -14.48
C VAL A 130 3.85 13.68 -13.59
N ARG A 131 3.59 14.96 -13.83
CA ARG A 131 4.11 16.06 -12.99
C ARG A 131 3.66 15.93 -11.53
N TYR A 132 2.42 15.54 -11.30
CA TYR A 132 1.91 15.30 -9.95
C TYR A 132 2.73 14.22 -9.23
N PHE A 133 2.98 13.08 -9.88
CA PHE A 133 3.79 12.01 -9.27
C PHE A 133 5.26 12.38 -9.10
N GLU A 134 5.80 13.24 -9.93
CA GLU A 134 7.18 13.74 -9.78
C GLU A 134 7.31 14.72 -8.61
N SER A 135 6.30 15.56 -8.38
CA SER A 135 6.32 16.56 -7.31
C SER A 135 5.90 16.02 -5.95
N GLU A 136 4.76 15.35 -5.90
CA GLU A 136 4.11 14.98 -4.63
C GLU A 136 4.47 13.57 -4.16
N ARG A 137 4.68 12.63 -5.10
CA ARG A 137 4.93 11.20 -4.83
C ARG A 137 3.89 10.54 -3.93
N LEU A 138 2.72 11.15 -3.78
CA LEU A 138 1.64 10.65 -2.95
C LEU A 138 0.65 9.82 -3.76
N PRO A 139 0.00 8.83 -3.15
CA PRO A 139 -1.12 8.12 -3.77
C PRO A 139 -2.25 9.09 -4.14
N LEU A 140 -2.75 8.98 -5.36
CA LEU A 140 -3.87 9.78 -5.84
C LEU A 140 -5.17 8.98 -5.77
N TYR A 141 -6.15 9.49 -5.04
CA TYR A 141 -7.49 8.92 -4.99
C TYR A 141 -8.46 9.67 -5.91
N LEU A 142 -9.17 8.92 -6.75
CA LEU A 142 -10.33 9.40 -7.49
C LEU A 142 -11.60 8.93 -6.78
N ASP A 143 -12.05 9.67 -5.81
CA ASP A 143 -13.32 9.43 -5.17
C ASP A 143 -14.24 10.65 -5.36
N ASN A 144 -15.55 10.41 -5.41
CA ASN A 144 -16.54 11.47 -5.55
C ASN A 144 -16.57 12.44 -4.36
N THR A 145 -15.92 12.06 -3.26
CA THR A 145 -15.83 12.84 -2.01
C THR A 145 -14.56 13.66 -1.90
N VAL A 146 -13.53 13.36 -2.70
CA VAL A 146 -12.23 14.06 -2.65
C VAL A 146 -12.10 14.93 -3.90
N THR A 147 -11.94 16.22 -3.71
CA THR A 147 -11.66 17.15 -4.81
C THR A 147 -10.27 16.85 -5.38
N LEU A 148 -10.21 16.56 -6.67
CA LEU A 148 -8.94 16.43 -7.38
C LEU A 148 -8.08 17.71 -7.21
N PRO A 149 -6.77 17.56 -7.07
CA PRO A 149 -5.86 18.70 -7.14
C PRO A 149 -6.16 19.55 -8.38
N PRO A 150 -6.12 20.89 -8.28
CA PRO A 150 -6.40 21.78 -9.42
C PRO A 150 -5.56 21.46 -10.67
N SER A 151 -4.32 21.02 -10.47
CA SER A 151 -3.42 20.60 -11.54
C SER A 151 -3.91 19.41 -12.36
N LEU A 152 -4.77 18.56 -11.80
CA LEU A 152 -5.27 17.34 -12.43
C LEU A 152 -6.69 17.46 -13.00
N GLN A 153 -7.37 18.60 -12.80
CA GLN A 153 -8.75 18.78 -13.27
C GLN A 153 -8.87 18.60 -14.79
N ALA A 154 -7.88 19.04 -15.55
CA ALA A 154 -7.85 18.89 -17.02
C ALA A 154 -7.82 17.40 -17.46
N GLU A 155 -7.30 16.49 -16.63
CA GLU A 155 -7.20 15.06 -16.94
C GLU A 155 -8.30 14.22 -16.28
N GLN A 156 -9.19 14.82 -15.51
CA GLN A 156 -10.23 14.12 -14.75
C GLN A 156 -11.03 13.12 -15.60
N SER A 157 -11.48 13.54 -16.78
CA SER A 157 -12.25 12.68 -17.68
C SER A 157 -11.43 11.50 -18.20
N ARG A 158 -10.15 11.70 -18.50
CA ARG A 158 -9.24 10.63 -18.97
C ARG A 158 -8.96 9.62 -17.85
N LEU A 159 -8.72 10.10 -16.63
CA LEU A 159 -8.52 9.26 -15.45
C LEU A 159 -9.77 8.46 -15.10
N ALA A 160 -10.95 9.07 -15.21
CA ALA A 160 -12.22 8.40 -14.98
C ALA A 160 -12.49 7.25 -15.97
N LEU A 161 -12.08 7.40 -17.24
CA LEU A 161 -12.21 6.36 -18.26
C LEU A 161 -11.41 5.09 -17.95
N LEU A 162 -10.34 5.19 -17.14
CA LEU A 162 -9.58 4.02 -16.69
C LEU A 162 -10.39 3.13 -15.75
N GLY A 163 -11.46 3.66 -15.14
CA GLY A 163 -12.22 2.94 -14.12
C GLY A 163 -11.39 2.63 -12.87
N ALA A 164 -10.28 3.32 -12.70
CA ALA A 164 -9.42 3.23 -11.53
C ALA A 164 -9.80 4.28 -10.50
N ARG A 165 -9.62 3.94 -9.21
CA ARG A 165 -9.86 4.83 -8.07
C ARG A 165 -8.62 5.20 -7.30
N LEU A 166 -7.58 4.41 -7.42
CA LEU A 166 -6.33 4.60 -6.72
C LEU A 166 -5.18 4.55 -7.72
N PHE A 167 -4.32 5.56 -7.67
CA PHE A 167 -3.14 5.65 -8.50
C PHE A 167 -1.92 5.80 -7.61
N ILE A 168 -0.88 4.99 -7.85
CA ILE A 168 0.35 4.98 -7.06
C ILE A 168 1.54 5.00 -8.02
N ALA A 169 2.47 5.93 -7.79
CA ALA A 169 3.66 6.06 -8.61
C ALA A 169 4.58 4.83 -8.50
N LEU A 170 5.22 4.51 -9.60
CA LEU A 170 6.41 3.66 -9.67
C LEU A 170 7.62 4.61 -9.72
N PRO A 171 8.25 4.90 -8.57
CA PRO A 171 9.26 5.95 -8.48
C PRO A 171 10.51 5.55 -9.26
N GLY A 172 11.12 6.49 -9.97
CA GLY A 172 12.39 6.31 -10.63
C GLY A 172 13.46 7.27 -10.10
N LYS A 173 14.71 7.08 -10.50
CA LYS A 173 15.86 7.89 -10.04
C LYS A 173 15.79 9.33 -10.54
N GLN A 174 15.46 9.52 -11.80
CA GLN A 174 15.41 10.83 -12.44
C GLN A 174 13.99 11.32 -12.69
N ARG A 175 13.09 10.39 -12.97
CA ARG A 175 11.67 10.61 -13.25
C ARG A 175 10.86 9.40 -12.79
N VAL A 176 9.56 9.53 -12.82
CA VAL A 176 8.65 8.42 -12.58
C VAL A 176 8.81 7.36 -13.68
N ASN A 177 9.00 6.10 -13.30
CA ASN A 177 9.07 4.96 -14.25
C ASN A 177 7.69 4.58 -14.79
N GLY A 178 6.62 4.95 -14.04
CA GLY A 178 5.24 4.63 -14.36
C GLY A 178 4.34 4.79 -13.14
N TRP A 179 3.20 4.12 -13.17
CA TRP A 179 2.28 4.04 -12.03
C TRP A 179 1.38 2.83 -12.13
N LEU A 180 0.85 2.42 -10.98
CA LEU A 180 -0.29 1.51 -10.89
C LEU A 180 -1.58 2.31 -10.86
N ALA A 181 -2.60 1.86 -11.59
CA ALA A 181 -3.95 2.36 -11.51
C ALA A 181 -4.89 1.22 -11.15
N LEU A 182 -5.49 1.28 -9.97
CA LEU A 182 -6.28 0.23 -9.36
C LEU A 182 -7.75 0.62 -9.28
N GLY A 183 -8.63 -0.26 -9.69
CA GLY A 183 -10.07 -0.11 -9.51
C GLY A 183 -10.49 -0.28 -8.05
N GLN A 184 -11.79 -0.20 -7.80
CA GLN A 184 -12.35 -0.52 -6.48
C GLN A 184 -12.05 -1.97 -6.11
N ARG A 185 -11.85 -2.26 -4.82
CA ARG A 185 -11.76 -3.65 -4.34
C ARG A 185 -13.07 -4.39 -4.60
N LEU A 186 -12.99 -5.67 -4.99
CA LEU A 186 -14.17 -6.51 -5.20
C LEU A 186 -15.01 -6.69 -3.93
N SER A 187 -14.39 -6.55 -2.76
CA SER A 187 -15.10 -6.52 -1.47
C SER A 187 -15.94 -5.26 -1.23
N GLY A 188 -15.79 -4.23 -2.07
CA GLY A 188 -16.42 -2.91 -1.87
C GLY A 188 -15.78 -2.06 -0.78
N GLN A 189 -14.81 -2.59 -0.02
CA GLN A 189 -14.14 -1.84 1.04
C GLN A 189 -13.10 -0.87 0.48
N PRO A 190 -12.87 0.28 1.12
CA PRO A 190 -11.79 1.19 0.73
C PRO A 190 -10.42 0.56 1.00
N TYR A 191 -9.39 1.07 0.31
CA TYR A 191 -8.01 0.73 0.60
C TYR A 191 -7.61 1.33 1.95
N THR A 192 -7.05 0.50 2.82
CA THR A 192 -6.60 0.91 4.15
C THR A 192 -5.19 1.52 4.10
N PRO A 193 -4.75 2.27 5.12
CA PRO A 193 -3.36 2.77 5.18
C PRO A 193 -2.32 1.65 5.06
N ARG A 194 -2.63 0.46 5.57
CA ARG A 194 -1.77 -0.73 5.45
C ARG A 194 -1.69 -1.24 4.01
N ASP A 195 -2.83 -1.24 3.29
CA ASP A 195 -2.84 -1.60 1.87
C ASP A 195 -2.00 -0.62 1.05
N LEU A 196 -2.05 0.67 1.40
CA LEU A 196 -1.22 1.69 0.73
C LEU A 196 0.27 1.46 0.94
N GLN A 197 0.68 1.22 2.19
CA GLN A 197 2.07 0.92 2.50
C GLN A 197 2.56 -0.34 1.77
N PHE A 198 1.73 -1.37 1.67
CA PHE A 198 2.03 -2.56 0.88
C PHE A 198 2.19 -2.23 -0.61
N LEU A 199 1.28 -1.43 -1.16
CA LEU A 199 1.32 -1.01 -2.57
C LEU A 199 2.55 -0.15 -2.87
N GLU A 200 2.92 0.77 -1.99
CA GLU A 200 4.14 1.58 -2.12
C GLU A 200 5.38 0.67 -2.15
N ASN A 201 5.50 -0.28 -1.23
CA ASN A 201 6.61 -1.24 -1.22
C ASN A 201 6.69 -2.08 -2.51
N ILE A 202 5.53 -2.53 -3.03
CA ILE A 202 5.47 -3.25 -4.32
C ILE A 202 5.90 -2.35 -5.47
N CYS A 203 5.45 -1.10 -5.48
CA CYS A 203 5.83 -0.13 -6.52
C CYS A 203 7.32 0.16 -6.51
N ASP A 204 7.94 0.32 -5.33
CA ASP A 204 9.37 0.53 -5.19
C ASP A 204 10.17 -0.63 -5.77
N GLN A 205 9.81 -1.87 -5.43
CA GLN A 205 10.49 -3.06 -5.93
C GLN A 205 10.30 -3.25 -7.44
N ALA A 206 9.06 -3.05 -7.93
CA ALA A 206 8.77 -3.12 -9.35
C ALA A 206 9.53 -2.06 -10.13
N SER A 207 9.66 -0.86 -9.58
CA SER A 207 10.41 0.22 -10.20
C SER A 207 11.88 -0.11 -10.39
N ILE A 208 12.52 -0.72 -9.39
CA ILE A 208 13.92 -1.19 -9.50
C ILE A 208 14.06 -2.22 -10.62
N ALA A 209 13.10 -3.16 -10.74
CA ALA A 209 13.12 -4.17 -11.79
C ALA A 209 12.93 -3.55 -13.19
N ILE A 210 12.03 -2.57 -13.31
CA ILE A 210 11.81 -1.83 -14.56
C ILE A 210 13.06 -1.05 -14.98
N GLU A 211 13.70 -0.31 -14.06
CA GLU A 211 14.94 0.42 -14.34
C GLU A 211 16.06 -0.51 -14.82
N ARG A 212 16.19 -1.67 -14.19
CA ARG A 212 17.17 -2.68 -14.61
C ARG A 212 16.95 -3.10 -16.06
N LEU A 213 15.72 -3.45 -16.43
CA LEU A 213 15.38 -3.87 -17.79
C LEU A 213 15.60 -2.75 -18.81
N GLN A 214 15.21 -1.53 -18.48
CA GLN A 214 15.43 -0.37 -19.35
C GLN A 214 16.91 -0.09 -19.56
N THR A 215 17.73 -0.23 -18.50
CA THR A 215 19.17 -0.03 -18.58
C THR A 215 19.83 -1.10 -19.46
N VAL A 216 19.46 -2.37 -19.29
CA VAL A 216 19.98 -3.47 -20.13
C VAL A 216 19.60 -3.24 -21.60
N ALA A 217 18.33 -2.94 -21.89
CA ALA A 217 17.89 -2.68 -23.25
C ALA A 217 18.56 -1.44 -23.88
N HIS A 218 18.93 -0.46 -23.09
CA HIS A 218 19.69 0.71 -23.56
C HIS A 218 21.12 0.34 -23.91
N LEU A 219 21.80 -0.40 -23.04
CA LEU A 219 23.19 -0.87 -23.26
C LEU A 219 23.28 -1.80 -24.48
N GLU A 220 22.35 -2.71 -24.66
CA GLU A 220 22.31 -3.59 -25.82
C GLU A 220 22.17 -2.79 -27.14
N ARG A 221 21.35 -1.76 -27.17
CA ARG A 221 21.22 -0.87 -28.33
C ARG A 221 22.52 -0.12 -28.62
N GLN A 222 23.18 0.44 -27.60
CA GLN A 222 24.44 1.12 -27.78
C GLN A 222 25.55 0.18 -28.33
N ILE A 223 25.60 -1.06 -27.85
CA ILE A 223 26.54 -2.07 -28.38
C ILE A 223 26.26 -2.38 -29.86
N GLN A 224 24.97 -2.50 -30.23
CA GLN A 224 24.59 -2.76 -31.63
C GLN A 224 24.97 -1.59 -32.54
N GLU A 225 24.74 -0.34 -32.07
CA GLU A 225 25.11 0.87 -32.82
C GLU A 225 26.63 1.02 -32.99
N MET A 226 27.44 0.57 -32.00
CA MET A 226 28.91 0.60 -32.10
C MET A 226 29.48 -0.49 -33.03
N ASN A 227 28.74 -1.58 -33.26
CA ASN A 227 29.17 -2.69 -34.08
C ASN A 227 28.63 -2.64 -35.53
N ALA A 228 27.84 -1.62 -35.86
CA ALA A 228 27.25 -1.40 -37.21
C ALA A 228 28.03 -0.36 -38.01
#